data_988ae52f7e863d293a859b0778ee4ee0
#
_entry.id   988ae52f7e863d293a859b0778ee4ee0
#
_cell.length_a   1.000
_cell.length_b   1.000
_cell.length_c   1.000
_cell.angle_alpha   90.00
_cell.angle_beta   90.00
_cell.angle_gamma   90.00
#
_symmetry.space_group_name_H-M   'P 1'
#
loop_
_entity.id
_entity.type
_entity.pdbx_description
1 polymer ?
#
loop_
_entity_poly.entity_id
_entity_poly.type
_entity_poly.pdbx_seq_one_letter_code
_entity_poly.pdbx_strand_id
1 'polypeptide(L)'
;CRGFPKDSTQHIPVTTIPVNHCLVNTIDTPGDWNYTSHQATKNGWMFGIPLQTRQGWGYLYNDTITTKDEAVADIADIFNTSPDKLTLREFSFKNYKAKKFINGRIIKNGNMALFYEPIEALSGWFYDNILRAFFDVVVTQSMTEDDANNYLHNLADEYETFICYMYHGGSVFDSKFWNITSKKCKAKLNNSSMFKQHIKKLNSTPLSFDNNPSIVFPMGVWRELDKNLKYQYLDI
;
A
#
# COMPACT_ATOMS: atom_id res chain seq x y z
N CYS A 1 11.08 10.70 10.82
CA CYS A 1 10.13 11.07 9.74
C CYS A 1 9.59 12.47 9.99
N ARG A 2 10.15 13.48 9.27
CA ARG A 2 9.67 14.87 9.34
C ARG A 2 8.53 15.07 8.34
N GLY A 3 7.38 14.44 8.50
CA GLY A 3 6.32 14.58 7.49
C GLY A 3 4.95 14.06 7.91
N PHE A 4 4.86 13.44 9.06
CA PHE A 4 3.56 13.02 9.57
C PHE A 4 2.82 14.21 10.19
N PRO A 5 1.52 14.38 9.89
CA PRO A 5 0.74 15.46 10.44
C PRO A 5 0.67 15.34 11.97
N LYS A 6 0.90 16.46 12.65
CA LYS A 6 0.78 16.53 14.11
C LYS A 6 -0.67 16.59 14.58
N ASP A 7 -1.59 17.04 13.72
CA ASP A 7 -3.01 17.17 14.01
C ASP A 7 -3.80 15.98 13.42
N SER A 8 -4.11 15.01 14.28
CA SER A 8 -4.91 13.84 13.91
C SER A 8 -6.39 14.17 13.66
N THR A 9 -6.90 15.35 14.08
CA THR A 9 -8.31 15.71 13.91
C THR A 9 -8.69 15.92 12.45
N GLN A 10 -7.71 16.21 11.59
CA GLN A 10 -7.90 16.45 10.16
C GLN A 10 -7.73 15.20 9.29
N HIS A 11 -7.50 14.04 9.89
CA HIS A 11 -7.26 12.78 9.19
C HIS A 11 -8.25 11.70 9.62
N ILE A 12 -8.51 10.79 8.69
CA ILE A 12 -9.28 9.57 8.91
C ILE A 12 -8.25 8.44 9.04
N PRO A 13 -8.17 7.76 10.20
CA PRO A 13 -7.28 6.61 10.34
C PRO A 13 -7.79 5.45 9.48
N VAL A 14 -6.87 4.74 8.81
CA VAL A 14 -7.14 3.55 8.03
C VAL A 14 -6.56 2.36 8.77
N THR A 15 -7.43 1.64 9.46
CA THR A 15 -7.03 0.54 10.35
C THR A 15 -7.07 -0.83 9.69
N THR A 16 -7.57 -0.93 8.47
CA THR A 16 -7.66 -2.17 7.69
C THR A 16 -6.31 -2.60 7.13
N ILE A 17 -5.46 -1.64 6.75
CA ILE A 17 -4.09 -1.91 6.30
C ILE A 17 -3.29 -2.49 7.48
N PRO A 18 -2.69 -3.69 7.30
CA PRO A 18 -2.24 -4.48 8.44
C PRO A 18 -0.98 -4.00 9.16
N VAL A 19 -0.04 -3.37 8.46
CA VAL A 19 1.28 -3.03 9.01
C VAL A 19 1.34 -1.61 9.56
N ASN A 20 2.16 -1.41 10.59
CA ASN A 20 2.32 -0.14 11.30
C ASN A 20 3.76 0.15 11.76
N HIS A 21 4.70 -0.77 11.50
CA HIS A 21 6.12 -0.64 11.82
C HIS A 21 6.98 -1.03 10.62
N CYS A 22 8.16 -0.42 10.54
CA CYS A 22 9.17 -0.73 9.54
C CYS A 22 10.56 -0.74 10.18
N LEU A 23 11.33 -1.81 9.93
CA LEU A 23 12.76 -1.88 10.19
C LEU A 23 13.50 -1.63 8.88
N VAL A 24 14.38 -0.64 8.86
CA VAL A 24 15.13 -0.25 7.64
C VAL A 24 16.59 -0.63 7.80
N ASN A 25 17.13 -1.23 6.75
CA ASN A 25 18.55 -1.55 6.61
C ASN A 25 19.10 -0.96 5.32
N THR A 26 20.40 -0.65 5.32
CA THR A 26 21.14 -0.23 4.15
C THR A 26 22.38 -1.10 4.01
N ILE A 27 22.63 -1.65 2.82
CA ILE A 27 23.82 -2.39 2.48
C ILE A 27 24.63 -1.51 1.53
N ASP A 28 25.87 -1.15 1.90
CA ASP A 28 26.73 -0.21 1.17
C ASP A 28 27.42 -0.86 -0.05
N THR A 29 26.68 -1.68 -0.77
CA THR A 29 27.09 -2.25 -2.07
C THR A 29 25.92 -2.12 -3.05
N PRO A 30 26.20 -1.88 -4.35
CA PRO A 30 25.14 -1.90 -5.37
C PRO A 30 24.38 -3.23 -5.37
N GLY A 31 23.10 -3.19 -5.71
CA GLY A 31 22.35 -4.41 -6.04
C GLY A 31 22.70 -4.88 -7.46
N ASP A 32 22.66 -6.18 -7.68
CA ASP A 32 22.91 -6.82 -8.98
C ASP A 32 21.61 -7.04 -9.80
N TRP A 33 20.52 -6.42 -9.37
CA TRP A 33 19.20 -6.46 -10.04
C TRP A 33 18.72 -5.04 -10.38
N ASN A 34 17.73 -4.92 -11.28
CA ASN A 34 17.24 -3.65 -11.82
C ASN A 34 15.73 -3.40 -11.59
N TYR A 35 15.16 -3.98 -10.54
CA TYR A 35 13.76 -3.84 -10.16
C TYR A 35 13.63 -3.65 -8.65
N THR A 36 12.50 -3.13 -8.19
CA THR A 36 12.15 -3.14 -6.76
C THR A 36 11.60 -4.52 -6.41
N SER A 37 12.16 -5.17 -5.40
CA SER A 37 11.70 -6.46 -4.93
C SER A 37 10.69 -6.30 -3.80
N HIS A 38 9.66 -7.15 -3.78
CA HIS A 38 8.75 -7.34 -2.66
C HIS A 38 8.72 -8.83 -2.31
N GLN A 39 8.93 -9.14 -1.06
CA GLN A 39 8.99 -10.51 -0.58
C GLN A 39 8.17 -10.67 0.68
N ALA A 40 7.20 -11.61 0.66
CA ALA A 40 6.54 -12.07 1.88
C ALA A 40 7.58 -12.77 2.78
N THR A 41 7.50 -12.48 4.08
CA THR A 41 8.32 -13.12 5.11
C THR A 41 7.41 -13.81 6.12
N LYS A 42 7.97 -14.56 7.05
CA LYS A 42 7.16 -15.30 8.02
C LYS A 42 6.25 -14.39 8.86
N ASN A 43 6.79 -13.24 9.32
CA ASN A 43 6.09 -12.37 10.28
C ASN A 43 5.77 -10.96 9.71
N GLY A 44 5.87 -10.79 8.40
CA GLY A 44 5.65 -9.52 7.70
C GLY A 44 5.94 -9.62 6.22
N TRP A 45 6.48 -8.55 5.65
CA TRP A 45 7.01 -8.54 4.30
C TRP A 45 8.16 -7.55 4.17
N MET A 46 9.01 -7.73 3.17
CA MET A 46 10.19 -6.91 2.96
C MET A 46 10.24 -6.38 1.52
N PHE A 47 10.65 -5.11 1.37
CA PHE A 47 11.03 -4.57 0.08
C PHE A 47 12.53 -4.39 -0.03
N GLY A 48 13.06 -4.46 -1.26
CA GLY A 48 14.44 -4.17 -1.59
C GLY A 48 14.54 -3.24 -2.80
N ILE A 49 15.35 -2.19 -2.69
CA ILE A 49 15.55 -1.20 -3.75
C ILE A 49 17.04 -1.14 -4.07
N PRO A 50 17.45 -1.56 -5.29
CA PRO A 50 18.84 -1.39 -5.73
C PRO A 50 19.06 0.07 -6.12
N LEU A 51 20.13 0.65 -5.59
CA LEU A 51 20.58 1.98 -5.93
C LEU A 51 21.99 1.89 -6.53
N GLN A 52 22.47 2.95 -7.15
CA GLN A 52 23.77 2.95 -7.84
C GLN A 52 24.97 2.60 -6.93
N THR A 53 24.89 2.95 -5.66
CA THR A 53 26.00 2.77 -4.70
C THR A 53 25.66 1.91 -3.50
N ARG A 54 24.38 1.56 -3.31
CA ARG A 54 23.90 0.82 -2.14
C ARG A 54 22.59 0.11 -2.44
N GLN A 55 22.14 -0.70 -1.50
CA GLN A 55 20.81 -1.28 -1.46
C GLN A 55 20.05 -0.74 -0.27
N GLY A 56 18.78 -0.35 -0.46
CA GLY A 56 17.85 0.02 0.61
C GLY A 56 16.87 -1.12 0.85
N TRP A 57 16.72 -1.55 2.09
CA TRP A 57 15.81 -2.60 2.50
C TRP A 57 14.87 -2.11 3.61
N GLY A 58 13.62 -2.52 3.55
CA GLY A 58 12.65 -2.24 4.60
C GLY A 58 11.78 -3.45 4.87
N TYR A 59 11.70 -3.84 6.15
CA TYR A 59 10.87 -4.93 6.64
C TYR A 59 9.65 -4.33 7.35
N LEU A 60 8.45 -4.65 6.89
CA LEU A 60 7.19 -4.16 7.42
C LEU A 60 6.47 -5.23 8.23
N TYR A 61 5.99 -4.86 9.40
CA TYR A 61 5.28 -5.75 10.31
C TYR A 61 4.22 -4.99 11.14
N ASN A 62 3.47 -5.74 11.93
CA ASN A 62 2.50 -5.17 12.88
C ASN A 62 2.93 -5.51 14.29
N ASP A 63 3.25 -4.50 15.10
CA ASP A 63 3.77 -4.65 16.46
C ASP A 63 2.78 -5.29 17.45
N THR A 64 1.49 -5.32 17.12
CA THR A 64 0.48 -6.03 17.92
C THR A 64 0.40 -7.53 17.61
N ILE A 65 1.05 -7.99 16.53
CA ILE A 65 1.03 -9.37 16.07
C ILE A 65 2.42 -10.02 16.13
N THR A 66 3.42 -9.26 15.68
CA THR A 66 4.82 -9.67 15.53
C THR A 66 5.67 -8.80 16.44
N THR A 67 6.49 -9.40 17.25
CA THR A 67 7.47 -8.68 18.07
C THR A 67 8.63 -8.17 17.21
N LYS A 68 9.33 -7.16 17.67
CA LYS A 68 10.54 -6.66 17.01
C LYS A 68 11.60 -7.77 16.86
N ASP A 69 11.77 -8.59 17.87
CA ASP A 69 12.77 -9.67 17.84
C ASP A 69 12.43 -10.73 16.80
N GLU A 70 11.14 -11.07 16.61
CA GLU A 70 10.70 -11.95 15.51
C GLU A 70 10.98 -11.33 14.14
N ALA A 71 10.72 -10.03 13.96
CA ALA A 71 11.03 -9.32 12.72
C ALA A 71 12.54 -9.25 12.45
N VAL A 72 13.36 -9.02 13.47
CA VAL A 72 14.83 -9.01 13.36
C VAL A 72 15.36 -10.40 13.03
N ALA A 73 14.79 -11.46 13.62
CA ALA A 73 15.16 -12.84 13.29
C ALA A 73 14.86 -13.18 11.83
N ASP A 74 13.67 -12.81 11.32
CA ASP A 74 13.34 -13.00 9.90
C ASP A 74 14.35 -12.28 8.97
N ILE A 75 14.75 -11.04 9.30
CA ILE A 75 15.74 -10.28 8.53
C ILE A 75 17.10 -10.99 8.56
N ALA A 76 17.52 -11.47 9.74
CA ALA A 76 18.78 -12.18 9.90
C ALA A 76 18.83 -13.47 9.07
N ASP A 77 17.73 -14.22 9.05
CA ASP A 77 17.60 -15.42 8.23
C ASP A 77 17.67 -15.10 6.73
N ILE A 78 16.98 -14.05 6.27
CA ILE A 78 16.98 -13.63 4.85
C ILE A 78 18.39 -13.24 4.39
N PHE A 79 19.15 -12.51 5.22
CA PHE A 79 20.50 -12.07 4.90
C PHE A 79 21.57 -13.09 5.29
N ASN A 80 21.18 -14.27 5.79
CA ASN A 80 22.11 -15.31 6.28
C ASN A 80 23.17 -14.75 7.23
N THR A 81 22.71 -14.00 8.22
CA THR A 81 23.54 -13.31 9.22
C THR A 81 22.98 -13.48 10.62
N SER A 82 23.69 -12.99 11.64
CA SER A 82 23.17 -12.97 13.01
C SER A 82 22.54 -11.61 13.35
N PRO A 83 21.50 -11.57 14.22
CA PRO A 83 20.80 -10.35 14.60
C PRO A 83 21.72 -9.22 15.10
N ASP A 84 22.77 -9.55 15.83
CA ASP A 84 23.74 -8.61 16.40
C ASP A 84 24.59 -7.88 15.35
N LYS A 85 24.65 -8.41 14.11
CA LYS A 85 25.36 -7.79 12.99
C LYS A 85 24.49 -6.83 12.18
N LEU A 86 23.20 -6.79 12.43
CA LEU A 86 22.26 -5.93 11.72
C LEU A 86 22.26 -4.52 12.30
N THR A 87 22.41 -3.52 11.45
CA THR A 87 22.24 -2.10 11.82
C THR A 87 20.87 -1.62 11.35
N LEU A 88 19.87 -1.79 12.19
CA LEU A 88 18.49 -1.49 11.85
C LEU A 88 18.03 -0.17 12.46
N ARG A 89 17.26 0.61 11.68
CA ARG A 89 16.49 1.75 12.18
C ARG A 89 15.02 1.41 12.13
N GLU A 90 14.30 1.71 13.23
CA GLU A 90 12.87 1.44 13.36
C GLU A 90 12.05 2.70 13.18
N PHE A 91 10.94 2.55 12.48
CA PHE A 91 9.93 3.59 12.29
C PHE A 91 8.55 3.02 12.58
N SER A 92 7.80 3.68 13.45
CA SER A 92 6.37 3.45 13.60
C SER A 92 5.58 4.43 12.74
N PHE A 93 4.46 3.99 12.20
CA PHE A 93 3.59 4.83 11.39
C PHE A 93 2.11 4.44 11.56
N LYS A 94 1.26 5.35 11.14
CA LYS A 94 -0.19 5.11 11.04
C LYS A 94 -0.60 5.24 9.59
N ASN A 95 -1.48 4.36 9.13
CA ASN A 95 -2.13 4.52 7.83
C ASN A 95 -3.31 5.49 8.00
N TYR A 96 -3.41 6.50 7.13
CA TYR A 96 -4.46 7.52 7.20
C TYR A 96 -4.66 8.21 5.86
N LYS A 97 -5.83 8.87 5.70
CA LYS A 97 -6.13 9.82 4.63
C LYS A 97 -6.70 11.11 5.21
N ALA A 98 -6.51 12.23 4.52
CA ALA A 98 -7.09 13.51 4.93
C ALA A 98 -8.62 13.48 4.88
N LYS A 99 -9.30 14.19 5.78
CA LYS A 99 -10.75 14.40 5.72
C LYS A 99 -11.16 15.25 4.52
N LYS A 100 -10.33 16.24 4.17
CA LYS A 100 -10.42 17.05 2.95
C LYS A 100 -9.03 17.17 2.36
N PHE A 101 -8.89 16.89 1.07
CA PHE A 101 -7.67 17.06 0.29
C PHE A 101 -7.55 18.48 -0.24
N ILE A 102 -8.68 19.05 -0.67
CA ILE A 102 -8.81 20.40 -1.22
C ILE A 102 -9.78 21.18 -0.35
N ASN A 103 -9.40 22.41 0.02
CA ASN A 103 -10.24 23.34 0.77
C ASN A 103 -9.97 24.77 0.26
N GLY A 104 -10.84 25.27 -0.61
CA GLY A 104 -10.66 26.51 -1.35
C GLY A 104 -9.37 26.48 -2.18
N ARG A 105 -8.45 27.40 -1.89
CA ARG A 105 -7.14 27.50 -2.59
C ARG A 105 -6.02 26.74 -1.88
N ILE A 106 -6.34 25.90 -0.90
CA ILE A 106 -5.38 25.12 -0.13
C ILE A 106 -5.53 23.66 -0.49
N ILE A 107 -4.41 23.02 -0.82
CA ILE A 107 -4.35 21.56 -1.00
C ILE A 107 -3.47 20.91 0.06
N LYS A 108 -3.87 19.73 0.51
CA LYS A 108 -3.00 18.80 1.22
C LYS A 108 -2.43 17.84 0.20
N ASN A 109 -1.11 17.69 0.16
CA ASN A 109 -0.42 16.75 -0.72
C ASN A 109 0.69 16.03 0.05
N GLY A 110 1.30 15.01 -0.56
CA GLY A 110 2.29 14.18 0.12
C GLY A 110 1.72 13.53 1.39
N ASN A 111 2.57 13.33 2.39
CA ASN A 111 2.17 12.75 3.67
C ASN A 111 1.15 13.58 4.47
N MET A 112 0.86 14.82 4.06
CA MET A 112 -0.24 15.59 4.66
C MET A 112 -1.61 15.15 4.14
N ALA A 113 -1.66 14.55 2.96
CA ALA A 113 -2.89 14.09 2.34
C ALA A 113 -3.21 12.64 2.69
N LEU A 114 -2.24 11.75 2.48
CA LEU A 114 -2.42 10.32 2.64
C LEU A 114 -1.08 9.68 2.98
N PHE A 115 -1.12 8.75 3.92
CA PHE A 115 -0.03 7.81 4.14
C PHE A 115 -0.60 6.40 4.26
N TYR A 116 -0.30 5.58 3.28
CA TYR A 116 -0.51 4.14 3.30
C TYR A 116 0.85 3.46 3.21
N GLU A 117 0.94 2.24 3.68
CA GLU A 117 2.16 1.46 3.56
C GLU A 117 2.71 1.43 2.13
N PRO A 118 4.02 1.18 1.92
CA PRO A 118 4.66 1.37 0.63
C PRO A 118 4.46 0.23 -0.38
N ILE A 119 3.58 -0.75 -0.15
CA ILE A 119 3.32 -1.80 -1.12
C ILE A 119 2.90 -1.18 -2.46
N GLU A 120 3.54 -1.60 -3.56
CA GLU A 120 3.36 -1.07 -4.93
C GLU A 120 3.69 0.42 -5.11
N ALA A 121 4.23 1.12 -4.09
CA ALA A 121 4.72 2.50 -4.16
C ALA A 121 3.73 3.53 -4.74
N LEU A 122 2.41 3.32 -4.60
CA LEU A 122 1.35 4.10 -5.22
C LEU A 122 1.21 5.55 -4.72
N SER A 123 1.90 5.93 -3.66
CA SER A 123 1.75 7.26 -3.08
C SER A 123 2.04 8.38 -4.08
N GLY A 124 3.07 8.24 -4.93
CA GLY A 124 3.41 9.23 -5.95
C GLY A 124 2.29 9.43 -6.97
N TRP A 125 1.68 8.34 -7.44
CA TRP A 125 0.53 8.36 -8.33
C TRP A 125 -0.68 9.06 -7.68
N PHE A 126 -0.95 8.77 -6.40
CA PHE A 126 -2.04 9.42 -5.68
C PHE A 126 -1.81 10.93 -5.53
N TYR A 127 -0.57 11.35 -5.26
CA TYR A 127 -0.21 12.77 -5.13
C TYR A 127 -0.36 13.53 -6.45
N ASP A 128 -0.07 12.90 -7.60
CA ASP A 128 -0.32 13.46 -8.93
C ASP A 128 -1.84 13.66 -9.17
N ASN A 129 -2.67 12.70 -8.78
CA ASN A 129 -4.13 12.84 -8.89
C ASN A 129 -4.69 14.00 -8.03
N ILE A 130 -4.11 14.26 -6.85
CA ILE A 130 -4.48 15.46 -6.06
C ILE A 130 -4.18 16.73 -6.83
N LEU A 131 -3.01 16.83 -7.46
CA LEU A 131 -2.63 18.02 -8.24
C LEU A 131 -3.54 18.21 -9.45
N ARG A 132 -3.91 17.15 -10.15
CA ARG A 132 -4.86 17.18 -11.28
C ARG A 132 -6.24 17.67 -10.82
N ALA A 133 -6.79 17.05 -9.78
CA ALA A 133 -8.08 17.46 -9.23
C ALA A 133 -8.08 18.92 -8.76
N PHE A 134 -6.99 19.38 -8.12
CA PHE A 134 -6.84 20.78 -7.73
C PHE A 134 -6.79 21.71 -8.94
N PHE A 135 -6.08 21.34 -10.00
CA PHE A 135 -6.05 22.10 -11.26
C PHE A 135 -7.46 22.23 -11.86
N ASP A 136 -8.23 21.15 -11.85
CA ASP A 136 -9.60 21.15 -12.37
C ASP A 136 -10.55 22.01 -11.54
N VAL A 137 -10.36 22.11 -10.23
CA VAL A 137 -11.15 22.99 -9.36
C VAL A 137 -10.76 24.46 -9.53
N VAL A 138 -9.46 24.78 -9.53
CA VAL A 138 -9.00 26.17 -9.37
C VAL A 138 -8.71 26.85 -10.71
N VAL A 139 -8.22 26.10 -11.71
CA VAL A 139 -7.77 26.66 -12.99
C VAL A 139 -8.84 26.48 -14.07
N THR A 140 -9.21 25.24 -14.38
CA THR A 140 -10.18 24.98 -15.45
C THR A 140 -11.63 25.19 -15.00
N GLN A 141 -11.88 25.14 -13.69
CA GLN A 141 -13.23 25.20 -13.09
C GLN A 141 -14.19 24.15 -13.67
N SER A 142 -13.64 23.03 -14.13
CA SER A 142 -14.39 21.90 -14.69
C SER A 142 -14.95 20.97 -13.63
N MET A 143 -14.53 21.12 -12.36
CA MET A 143 -14.92 20.28 -11.23
C MET A 143 -15.21 21.16 -10.00
N THR A 144 -16.21 20.79 -9.20
CA THR A 144 -16.43 21.42 -7.90
C THR A 144 -15.45 20.90 -6.84
N GLU A 145 -15.23 21.66 -5.76
CA GLU A 145 -14.38 21.20 -4.65
C GLU A 145 -14.89 19.90 -4.03
N ASP A 146 -16.22 19.79 -3.88
CA ASP A 146 -16.84 18.59 -3.28
C ASP A 146 -16.69 17.37 -4.20
N ASP A 147 -16.88 17.54 -5.52
CA ASP A 147 -16.67 16.45 -6.49
C ASP A 147 -15.20 16.00 -6.50
N ALA A 148 -14.26 16.94 -6.44
CA ALA A 148 -12.84 16.63 -6.36
C ALA A 148 -12.47 15.87 -5.08
N ASN A 149 -12.98 16.30 -3.92
CA ASN A 149 -12.76 15.59 -2.68
C ASN A 149 -13.39 14.18 -2.70
N ASN A 150 -14.60 14.04 -3.24
CA ASN A 150 -15.27 12.73 -3.40
C ASN A 150 -14.48 11.82 -4.33
N TYR A 151 -14.00 12.34 -5.46
CA TYR A 151 -13.14 11.60 -6.39
C TYR A 151 -11.87 11.08 -5.69
N LEU A 152 -11.17 11.95 -4.95
CA LEU A 152 -9.93 11.59 -4.25
C LEU A 152 -10.18 10.60 -3.10
N HIS A 153 -11.32 10.70 -2.41
CA HIS A 153 -11.72 9.70 -1.41
C HIS A 153 -11.97 8.34 -2.04
N ASN A 154 -12.65 8.29 -3.19
CA ASN A 154 -12.88 7.05 -3.93
C ASN A 154 -11.56 6.41 -4.37
N LEU A 155 -10.61 7.19 -4.90
CA LEU A 155 -9.28 6.70 -5.24
C LEU A 155 -8.52 6.15 -4.03
N ALA A 156 -8.60 6.85 -2.89
CA ALA A 156 -7.97 6.38 -1.66
C ALA A 156 -8.58 5.05 -1.17
N ASP A 157 -9.89 4.88 -1.32
CA ASP A 157 -10.60 3.64 -0.96
C ASP A 157 -10.30 2.50 -1.93
N GLU A 158 -10.09 2.80 -3.23
CA GLU A 158 -9.59 1.83 -4.20
C GLU A 158 -8.18 1.37 -3.86
N TYR A 159 -7.29 2.30 -3.50
CA TYR A 159 -5.93 1.99 -3.07
C TYR A 159 -5.92 1.11 -1.81
N GLU A 160 -6.70 1.47 -0.78
CA GLU A 160 -6.88 0.64 0.42
C GLU A 160 -7.40 -0.77 0.06
N THR A 161 -8.36 -0.84 -0.85
CA THR A 161 -8.96 -2.09 -1.32
C THR A 161 -7.92 -2.97 -2.02
N PHE A 162 -7.06 -2.38 -2.85
CA PHE A 162 -5.98 -3.09 -3.51
C PHE A 162 -4.95 -3.64 -2.52
N ILE A 163 -4.53 -2.83 -1.54
CA ILE A 163 -3.65 -3.31 -0.46
C ILE A 163 -4.29 -4.50 0.27
N CYS A 164 -5.56 -4.38 0.65
CA CYS A 164 -6.28 -5.48 1.30
C CYS A 164 -6.37 -6.72 0.40
N TYR A 165 -6.50 -6.54 -0.91
CA TYR A 165 -6.50 -7.65 -1.87
C TYR A 165 -5.17 -8.40 -1.87
N MET A 166 -4.04 -7.69 -1.85
CA MET A 166 -2.71 -8.28 -1.74
C MET A 166 -2.55 -9.11 -0.46
N TYR A 167 -2.97 -8.58 0.69
CA TYR A 167 -2.88 -9.30 1.96
C TYR A 167 -3.86 -10.45 2.11
N HIS A 168 -5.01 -10.37 1.46
CA HIS A 168 -6.02 -11.43 1.56
C HIS A 168 -5.52 -12.78 1.09
N GLY A 169 -4.70 -12.84 0.06
CA GLY A 169 -4.09 -14.08 -0.41
C GLY A 169 -3.13 -14.73 0.58
N GLY A 170 -2.71 -13.96 1.57
CA GLY A 170 -1.73 -14.44 2.52
C GLY A 170 -0.36 -14.64 1.87
N SER A 171 0.31 -15.69 2.29
CA SER A 171 1.61 -16.08 1.74
C SER A 171 1.79 -17.58 1.82
N VAL A 172 2.96 -18.06 1.41
CA VAL A 172 3.36 -19.48 1.61
C VAL A 172 3.61 -19.82 3.09
N PHE A 173 3.69 -18.82 3.96
CA PHE A 173 3.93 -19.00 5.38
C PHE A 173 2.61 -19.17 6.14
N ASP A 174 2.44 -20.30 6.81
CA ASP A 174 1.39 -20.49 7.80
C ASP A 174 1.83 -19.88 9.14
N SER A 175 1.62 -18.58 9.29
CA SER A 175 2.04 -17.81 10.47
C SER A 175 0.90 -17.03 11.09
N LYS A 176 1.09 -16.63 12.35
CA LYS A 176 0.13 -15.76 13.06
C LYS A 176 -0.12 -14.46 12.31
N PHE A 177 0.93 -13.82 11.76
CA PHE A 177 0.82 -12.59 10.98
C PHE A 177 -0.10 -12.77 9.77
N TRP A 178 0.19 -13.75 8.90
CA TRP A 178 -0.58 -13.93 7.67
C TRP A 178 -2.00 -14.41 7.94
N ASN A 179 -2.20 -15.27 8.95
CA ASN A 179 -3.54 -15.75 9.32
C ASN A 179 -4.45 -14.63 9.83
N ILE A 180 -3.92 -13.69 10.63
CA ILE A 180 -4.69 -12.57 11.15
C ILE A 180 -4.95 -11.53 10.04
N THR A 181 -3.91 -11.15 9.30
CA THR A 181 -4.00 -10.09 8.29
C THR A 181 -4.87 -10.51 7.10
N SER A 182 -4.74 -11.74 6.62
CA SER A 182 -5.59 -12.29 5.56
C SER A 182 -7.08 -12.27 5.96
N LYS A 183 -7.42 -12.76 7.15
CA LYS A 183 -8.82 -12.72 7.65
C LYS A 183 -9.37 -11.30 7.74
N LYS A 184 -8.58 -10.36 8.26
CA LYS A 184 -8.96 -8.95 8.39
C LYS A 184 -9.22 -8.32 7.02
N CYS A 185 -8.31 -8.52 6.08
CA CYS A 185 -8.44 -8.00 4.72
C CYS A 185 -9.61 -8.65 3.98
N LYS A 186 -9.81 -9.95 4.11
CA LYS A 186 -10.98 -10.65 3.55
C LYS A 186 -12.30 -10.06 4.05
N ALA A 187 -12.40 -9.75 5.35
CA ALA A 187 -13.59 -9.13 5.92
C ALA A 187 -13.86 -7.75 5.31
N LYS A 188 -12.82 -6.92 5.10
CA LYS A 188 -12.93 -5.63 4.40
C LYS A 188 -13.42 -5.79 2.97
N LEU A 189 -12.82 -6.69 2.20
CA LEU A 189 -13.18 -6.95 0.81
C LEU A 189 -14.64 -7.42 0.67
N ASN A 190 -15.07 -8.37 1.50
CA ASN A 190 -16.43 -8.90 1.49
C ASN A 190 -17.50 -7.83 1.79
N ASN A 191 -17.15 -6.81 2.57
CA ASN A 191 -18.03 -5.69 2.92
C ASN A 191 -17.90 -4.50 1.95
N SER A 192 -16.95 -4.52 1.01
CA SER A 192 -16.73 -3.44 0.04
C SER A 192 -17.65 -3.58 -1.18
N SER A 193 -18.60 -2.65 -1.34
CA SER A 193 -19.41 -2.57 -2.56
C SER A 193 -18.56 -2.25 -3.79
N MET A 194 -17.54 -1.44 -3.63
CA MET A 194 -16.57 -1.11 -4.67
C MET A 194 -15.83 -2.37 -5.14
N PHE A 195 -15.30 -3.17 -4.22
CA PHE A 195 -14.62 -4.42 -4.58
C PHE A 195 -15.54 -5.37 -5.36
N LYS A 196 -16.78 -5.55 -4.90
CA LYS A 196 -17.77 -6.38 -5.61
C LYS A 196 -18.05 -5.88 -7.03
N GLN A 197 -18.13 -4.56 -7.22
CA GLN A 197 -18.31 -3.97 -8.57
C GLN A 197 -17.06 -4.19 -9.43
N HIS A 198 -15.84 -4.05 -8.86
CA HIS A 198 -14.59 -4.35 -9.55
C HIS A 198 -14.53 -5.80 -10.02
N ILE A 199 -14.80 -6.76 -9.14
CA ILE A 199 -14.82 -8.19 -9.50
C ILE A 199 -15.86 -8.47 -10.59
N LYS A 200 -17.07 -7.91 -10.49
CA LYS A 200 -18.08 -8.05 -11.54
C LYS A 200 -17.61 -7.50 -12.88
N LYS A 201 -16.94 -6.33 -12.87
CA LYS A 201 -16.39 -5.71 -14.08
C LYS A 201 -15.26 -6.55 -14.68
N LEU A 202 -14.35 -7.06 -13.84
CA LEU A 202 -13.24 -7.92 -14.26
C LEU A 202 -13.75 -9.21 -14.93
N ASN A 203 -14.81 -9.83 -14.40
CA ASN A 203 -15.42 -11.04 -14.97
C ASN A 203 -16.19 -10.78 -16.29
N SER A 204 -16.70 -9.56 -16.49
CA SER A 204 -17.49 -9.22 -17.68
C SER A 204 -16.70 -8.59 -18.82
N THR A 205 -15.43 -8.21 -18.61
CA THR A 205 -14.62 -7.51 -19.61
C THR A 205 -13.58 -8.44 -20.24
N PRO A 206 -13.47 -8.49 -21.57
CA PRO A 206 -12.40 -9.24 -22.24
C PRO A 206 -11.01 -8.82 -21.77
N LEU A 207 -9.99 -9.67 -21.97
CA LEU A 207 -8.56 -9.42 -21.68
C LEU A 207 -7.98 -8.30 -22.57
N SER A 208 -8.52 -7.09 -22.49
CA SER A 208 -7.94 -5.90 -23.11
C SER A 208 -7.43 -4.96 -22.03
N PHE A 209 -6.34 -4.24 -22.31
CA PHE A 209 -5.90 -3.15 -21.44
C PHE A 209 -7.00 -2.10 -21.42
N ASP A 210 -7.74 -2.02 -20.31
CA ASP A 210 -8.75 -0.99 -20.11
C ASP A 210 -8.07 0.24 -19.52
N ASN A 211 -8.05 1.33 -20.29
CA ASN A 211 -7.55 2.63 -19.86
C ASN A 211 -8.56 3.39 -18.99
N ASN A 212 -9.43 2.69 -18.27
CA ASN A 212 -10.40 3.35 -17.39
C ASN A 212 -9.67 4.05 -16.21
N PRO A 213 -9.63 5.39 -16.19
CA PRO A 213 -8.89 6.16 -15.19
C PRO A 213 -9.42 6.02 -13.76
N SER A 214 -10.58 5.39 -13.57
CA SER A 214 -11.18 5.14 -12.24
C SER A 214 -10.68 3.86 -11.57
N ILE A 215 -9.74 3.12 -12.16
CA ILE A 215 -9.15 1.91 -11.58
C ILE A 215 -7.70 2.21 -11.26
N VAL A 216 -7.32 2.05 -9.99
CA VAL A 216 -5.95 2.27 -9.48
C VAL A 216 -4.93 1.42 -10.23
N PHE A 217 -5.33 0.22 -10.62
CA PHE A 217 -4.52 -0.68 -11.44
C PHE A 217 -5.29 -1.15 -12.68
N PRO A 218 -4.60 -1.36 -13.81
CA PRO A 218 -5.18 -2.03 -14.96
C PRO A 218 -5.79 -3.39 -14.58
N MET A 219 -6.90 -3.75 -15.20
CA MET A 219 -7.61 -5.00 -14.90
C MET A 219 -6.73 -6.24 -15.08
N GLY A 220 -5.74 -6.18 -15.98
CA GLY A 220 -4.75 -7.25 -16.15
C GLY A 220 -3.95 -7.54 -14.88
N VAL A 221 -3.59 -6.51 -14.09
CA VAL A 221 -2.86 -6.70 -12.82
C VAL A 221 -3.72 -7.44 -11.81
N TRP A 222 -5.00 -7.09 -11.67
CA TRP A 222 -5.92 -7.80 -10.77
C TRP A 222 -6.07 -9.28 -11.14
N ARG A 223 -6.15 -9.60 -12.44
CA ARG A 223 -6.24 -10.97 -12.95
C ARG A 223 -4.98 -11.76 -12.70
N GLU A 224 -3.81 -11.18 -12.96
CA GLU A 224 -2.54 -11.84 -12.67
C GLU A 224 -2.37 -12.11 -11.16
N LEU A 225 -2.78 -11.18 -10.32
CA LEU A 225 -2.76 -11.38 -8.87
C LEU A 225 -3.72 -12.49 -8.45
N ASP A 226 -4.96 -12.50 -8.96
CA ASP A 226 -5.94 -13.53 -8.62
C ASP A 226 -5.45 -14.93 -9.00
N LYS A 227 -4.90 -15.06 -10.21
CA LYS A 227 -4.31 -16.30 -10.70
C LYS A 227 -3.11 -16.76 -9.86
N ASN A 228 -2.16 -15.86 -9.62
CA ASN A 228 -0.91 -16.19 -8.94
C ASN A 228 -1.09 -16.39 -7.43
N LEU A 229 -2.01 -15.66 -6.81
CA LEU A 229 -2.33 -15.76 -5.39
C LEU A 229 -3.49 -16.74 -5.11
N LYS A 230 -4.05 -17.37 -6.16
CA LYS A 230 -5.13 -18.38 -6.08
C LYS A 230 -6.36 -17.91 -5.31
N TYR A 231 -6.75 -16.67 -5.49
CA TYR A 231 -7.89 -16.07 -4.78
C TYR A 231 -9.24 -16.63 -5.18
N GLN A 232 -9.38 -17.13 -6.40
CA GLN A 232 -10.61 -17.70 -6.95
C GLN A 232 -11.81 -16.71 -6.98
N TYR A 233 -11.53 -15.41 -7.08
CA TYR A 233 -12.58 -14.41 -7.27
C TYR A 233 -12.94 -14.19 -8.73
N LEU A 234 -12.02 -14.53 -9.62
CA LEU A 234 -12.15 -14.33 -11.04
C LEU A 234 -12.28 -15.70 -11.72
N ASP A 235 -13.31 -15.84 -12.57
CA ASP A 235 -13.41 -16.96 -13.49
C ASP A 235 -12.39 -16.73 -14.63
N ILE A 236 -11.19 -17.34 -14.48
CA ILE A 236 -10.08 -17.20 -15.43
C ILE A 236 -10.11 -18.36 -16.42
#